data_62401726b699cc107ea2da8701ee336c
#
_entry.id   62401726b699cc107ea2da8701ee336c
#
_cell.length_a   1.000
_cell.length_b   1.000
_cell.length_c   1.000
_cell.angle_alpha   90.00
_cell.angle_beta   90.00
_cell.angle_gamma   90.00
#
_symmetry.space_group_name_H-M   'P 1'
#
loop_
_entity.id
_entity.type
_entity.pdbx_description
1 polymer ?
#
loop_
_entity_poly.entity_id
_entity_poly.type
_entity_poly.pdbx_seq_one_letter_code
_entity_poly.pdbx_strand_id
1 'polypeptide(L)'
;MNLPKHVAIIMDGNGRWGLKNKNSRNLGHKSGLKTVDKIIQSSIKQNIKYLTLYAFSTENWKRPKLEINFLLNLLKTFLKDKLPDLNQNGIKLRIIGDIKKFPKKIQTNLKTAETKTKKNTKLHLILALNYGSKFEIVNAIKLIKSKKIKISESMVNKYLYTKGLPNPDILIRTGNTNRLSNFL
;
A
#
# COMPACT_ATOMS: atom_id res chain seq x y z
N MET A 1 -14.13 6.66 -23.88
CA MET A 1 -13.14 5.73 -23.29
C MET A 1 -13.53 5.43 -21.86
N ASN A 2 -13.63 4.14 -21.48
CA ASN A 2 -13.86 3.80 -20.08
C ASN A 2 -12.57 4.01 -19.28
N LEU A 3 -12.58 4.96 -18.37
CA LEU A 3 -11.46 5.19 -17.47
C LEU A 3 -11.32 4.02 -16.49
N PRO A 4 -10.09 3.61 -16.12
CA PRO A 4 -9.88 2.57 -15.13
C PRO A 4 -10.46 2.98 -13.78
N LYS A 5 -11.15 2.08 -13.11
CA LYS A 5 -11.70 2.31 -11.76
C LYS A 5 -10.63 2.09 -10.69
N HIS A 6 -9.73 1.12 -10.89
CA HIS A 6 -8.70 0.73 -9.94
C HIS A 6 -7.33 0.67 -10.62
N VAL A 7 -6.42 1.50 -10.14
CA VAL A 7 -5.02 1.50 -10.55
C VAL A 7 -4.15 1.01 -9.39
N ALA A 8 -3.29 0.02 -9.67
CA ALA A 8 -2.33 -0.50 -8.71
C ALA A 8 -0.90 -0.16 -9.14
N ILE A 9 -0.05 0.29 -8.22
CA ILE A 9 1.31 0.74 -8.53
C ILE A 9 2.34 0.06 -7.63
N ILE A 10 3.30 -0.63 -8.25
CA ILE A 10 4.52 -1.09 -7.60
C ILE A 10 5.58 0.01 -7.73
N MET A 11 5.88 0.66 -6.62
CA MET A 11 6.80 1.81 -6.55
C MET A 11 8.25 1.34 -6.44
N ASP A 12 8.81 0.83 -7.54
CA ASP A 12 10.19 0.36 -7.61
C ASP A 12 11.13 1.43 -8.19
N GLY A 13 12.44 1.26 -7.95
CA GLY A 13 13.49 2.11 -8.50
C GLY A 13 13.89 3.31 -7.66
N ASN A 14 13.13 3.71 -6.64
CA ASN A 14 13.43 4.89 -5.83
C ASN A 14 14.84 4.88 -5.22
N GLY A 15 15.27 3.75 -4.64
CA GLY A 15 16.62 3.62 -4.07
C GLY A 15 17.72 3.71 -5.14
N ARG A 16 17.54 3.09 -6.32
CA ARG A 16 18.48 3.14 -7.45
C ARG A 16 18.60 4.57 -8.00
N TRP A 17 17.46 5.22 -8.19
CA TRP A 17 17.40 6.61 -8.61
C TRP A 17 18.10 7.53 -7.60
N GLY A 18 17.87 7.31 -6.30
CA GLY A 18 18.50 8.08 -5.24
C GLY A 18 20.02 7.93 -5.22
N LEU A 19 20.55 6.71 -5.43
CA LEU A 19 21.98 6.49 -5.56
C LEU A 19 22.55 7.25 -6.76
N LYS A 20 21.91 7.13 -7.93
CA LYS A 20 22.38 7.76 -9.17
C LYS A 20 22.36 9.30 -9.11
N ASN A 21 21.32 9.90 -8.50
CA ASN A 21 21.07 11.34 -8.60
C ASN A 21 21.34 12.12 -7.30
N LYS A 22 21.44 11.44 -6.16
CA LYS A 22 21.57 12.05 -4.82
C LYS A 22 22.59 11.36 -3.94
N ASN A 23 23.32 10.40 -4.47
CA ASN A 23 24.28 9.57 -3.75
C ASN A 23 23.72 8.92 -2.47
N SER A 24 22.39 8.72 -2.43
CA SER A 24 21.69 8.20 -1.24
C SER A 24 20.37 7.51 -1.59
N ARG A 25 20.24 6.23 -1.23
CA ARG A 25 18.96 5.49 -1.35
C ARG A 25 17.84 6.18 -0.57
N ASN A 26 18.15 6.67 0.61
CA ASN A 26 17.18 7.33 1.49
C ASN A 26 16.61 8.60 0.86
N LEU A 27 17.44 9.42 0.22
CA LEU A 27 16.97 10.61 -0.50
C LEU A 27 16.10 10.23 -1.71
N GLY A 28 16.38 9.09 -2.36
CA GLY A 28 15.52 8.54 -3.39
C GLY A 28 14.14 8.17 -2.87
N HIS A 29 14.04 7.48 -1.76
CA HIS A 29 12.78 7.15 -1.11
C HIS A 29 12.00 8.41 -0.68
N LYS A 30 12.68 9.42 -0.12
CA LYS A 30 12.07 10.72 0.22
C LYS A 30 11.52 11.44 -1.03
N SER A 31 12.24 11.42 -2.14
CA SER A 31 11.77 11.98 -3.41
C SER A 31 10.55 11.22 -3.94
N GLY A 32 10.51 9.89 -3.77
CA GLY A 32 9.37 9.05 -4.12
C GLY A 32 8.08 9.48 -3.43
N LEU A 33 8.12 9.92 -2.18
CA LEU A 33 6.91 10.43 -1.48
C LEU A 33 6.31 11.66 -2.16
N LYS A 34 7.14 12.58 -2.68
CA LYS A 34 6.64 13.74 -3.44
C LYS A 34 5.93 13.30 -4.74
N THR A 35 6.41 12.20 -5.34
CA THR A 35 5.76 11.60 -6.51
C THR A 35 4.43 10.95 -6.13
N VAL A 36 4.35 10.27 -4.98
CA VAL A 36 3.11 9.71 -4.45
C VAL A 36 2.04 10.78 -4.32
N ASP A 37 2.36 11.96 -3.78
CA ASP A 37 1.41 13.07 -3.68
C ASP A 37 0.87 13.49 -5.05
N LYS A 38 1.74 13.64 -6.03
CA LYS A 38 1.33 13.97 -7.41
C LYS A 38 0.41 12.91 -8.01
N ILE A 39 0.71 11.63 -7.79
CA ILE A 39 -0.12 10.51 -8.26
C ILE A 39 -1.49 10.50 -7.58
N ILE A 40 -1.57 10.74 -6.29
CA ILE A 40 -2.84 10.85 -5.56
C ILE A 40 -3.68 11.98 -6.15
N GLN A 41 -3.11 13.17 -6.33
CA GLN A 41 -3.82 14.31 -6.92
C GLN A 41 -4.27 14.05 -8.35
N SER A 42 -3.39 13.44 -9.17
CA SER A 42 -3.73 13.04 -10.53
C SER A 42 -4.86 12.01 -10.57
N SER A 43 -4.84 11.03 -9.65
CA SER A 43 -5.91 10.02 -9.53
C SER A 43 -7.27 10.65 -9.23
N ILE A 44 -7.29 11.63 -8.32
CA ILE A 44 -8.52 12.39 -8.02
C ILE A 44 -8.99 13.16 -9.26
N LYS A 45 -8.08 13.88 -9.94
CA LYS A 45 -8.41 14.66 -11.14
C LYS A 45 -8.97 13.78 -12.27
N GLN A 46 -8.47 12.56 -12.40
CA GLN A 46 -8.90 11.58 -13.41
C GLN A 46 -10.10 10.73 -12.94
N ASN A 47 -10.72 11.03 -11.80
CA ASN A 47 -11.84 10.29 -11.24
C ASN A 47 -11.56 8.78 -11.00
N ILE A 48 -10.30 8.39 -10.77
CA ILE A 48 -9.93 7.04 -10.33
C ILE A 48 -10.57 6.80 -8.97
N LYS A 49 -11.26 5.67 -8.80
CA LYS A 49 -11.95 5.35 -7.54
C LYS A 49 -11.07 4.61 -6.54
N TYR A 50 -10.12 3.80 -7.02
CA TYR A 50 -9.22 3.01 -6.19
C TYR A 50 -7.77 3.17 -6.67
N LEU A 51 -6.88 3.52 -5.75
CA LEU A 51 -5.44 3.59 -5.99
C LEU A 51 -4.73 2.72 -4.97
N THR A 52 -4.12 1.62 -5.41
CA THR A 52 -3.32 0.75 -4.54
C THR A 52 -1.84 1.01 -4.74
N LEU A 53 -1.13 1.33 -3.67
CA LEU A 53 0.31 1.58 -3.66
C LEU A 53 1.04 0.47 -2.90
N TYR A 54 1.97 -0.23 -3.56
CA TYR A 54 2.82 -1.23 -2.92
C TYR A 54 3.97 -0.54 -2.18
N ALA A 55 3.73 -0.16 -0.93
CA ALA A 55 4.65 0.66 -0.16
C ALA A 55 5.70 -0.17 0.60
N PHE A 56 5.33 -1.39 1.07
CA PHE A 56 6.25 -2.27 1.79
C PHE A 56 5.87 -3.74 1.60
N SER A 57 6.74 -4.53 0.95
CA SER A 57 6.52 -5.97 0.75
C SER A 57 7.01 -6.80 1.94
N THR A 58 6.53 -8.05 2.05
CA THR A 58 7.07 -9.04 3.00
C THR A 58 8.58 -9.26 2.81
N GLU A 59 9.09 -9.09 1.61
CA GLU A 59 10.50 -9.27 1.27
C GLU A 59 11.38 -8.09 1.72
N ASN A 60 10.80 -6.91 1.94
CA ASN A 60 11.55 -5.72 2.35
C ASN A 60 12.17 -5.85 3.75
N TRP A 61 11.70 -6.78 4.58
CA TRP A 61 12.32 -7.09 5.86
C TRP A 61 13.74 -7.68 5.74
N LYS A 62 14.13 -8.14 4.54
CA LYS A 62 15.49 -8.62 4.26
C LYS A 62 16.48 -7.48 3.99
N ARG A 63 16.01 -6.24 3.90
CA ARG A 63 16.88 -5.06 3.71
C ARG A 63 17.70 -4.75 4.96
N PRO A 64 18.80 -3.97 4.83
CA PRO A 64 19.55 -3.49 5.98
C PRO A 64 18.64 -2.77 6.99
N LYS A 65 18.86 -2.99 8.29
CA LYS A 65 18.04 -2.40 9.37
C LYS A 65 17.93 -0.87 9.28
N LEU A 66 19.00 -0.20 8.87
CA LEU A 66 19.00 1.25 8.69
C LEU A 66 18.02 1.70 7.59
N GLU A 67 17.96 1.00 6.47
CA GLU A 67 17.01 1.29 5.38
C GLU A 67 15.57 1.02 5.84
N ILE A 68 15.32 -0.10 6.54
CA ILE A 68 14.01 -0.41 7.11
C ILE A 68 13.55 0.70 8.06
N ASN A 69 14.39 1.09 9.03
CA ASN A 69 14.06 2.15 9.98
C ASN A 69 13.75 3.47 9.28
N PHE A 70 14.51 3.81 8.24
CA PHE A 70 14.24 5.00 7.44
C PHE A 70 12.88 4.93 6.75
N LEU A 71 12.53 3.80 6.10
CA LEU A 71 11.23 3.59 5.46
C LEU A 71 10.07 3.67 6.45
N LEU A 72 10.23 3.09 7.64
CA LEU A 72 9.23 3.16 8.70
C LEU A 72 9.03 4.59 9.22
N ASN A 73 10.11 5.37 9.32
CA ASN A 73 10.02 6.78 9.67
C ASN A 73 9.34 7.60 8.57
N LEU A 74 9.62 7.34 7.29
CA LEU A 74 8.92 7.96 6.17
C LEU A 74 7.41 7.66 6.22
N LEU A 75 7.03 6.42 6.47
CA LEU A 75 5.62 6.04 6.62
C LEU A 75 4.95 6.80 7.78
N LYS A 76 5.64 6.88 8.93
CA LYS A 76 5.15 7.63 10.10
C LYS A 76 4.96 9.11 9.79
N THR A 77 5.92 9.74 9.12
CA THR A 77 5.84 11.14 8.69
C THR A 77 4.70 11.34 7.70
N PHE A 78 4.59 10.48 6.68
CA PHE A 78 3.49 10.51 5.73
C PHE A 78 2.12 10.48 6.42
N LEU A 79 1.91 9.53 7.34
CA LEU A 79 0.64 9.41 8.06
C LEU A 79 0.32 10.65 8.89
N LYS A 80 1.35 11.25 9.55
CA LYS A 80 1.16 12.45 10.37
C LYS A 80 0.82 13.66 9.51
N ASP A 81 1.62 13.90 8.47
CA ASP A 81 1.57 15.15 7.70
C ASP A 81 0.44 15.14 6.67
N LYS A 82 0.07 13.95 6.16
CA LYS A 82 -0.94 13.83 5.10
C LYS A 82 -2.37 13.57 5.58
N LEU A 83 -2.55 13.20 6.84
CA LEU A 83 -3.90 12.91 7.34
C LEU A 83 -4.89 14.07 7.19
N PRO A 84 -4.52 15.35 7.45
CA PRO A 84 -5.39 16.48 7.18
C PRO A 84 -5.76 16.58 5.69
N ASP A 85 -4.74 16.48 4.80
CA ASP A 85 -4.93 16.55 3.34
C ASP A 85 -5.84 15.41 2.83
N LEU A 86 -5.69 14.19 3.38
CA LEU A 86 -6.55 13.06 3.02
C LEU A 86 -8.03 13.36 3.32
N ASN A 87 -8.32 13.94 4.49
CA ASN A 87 -9.68 14.31 4.84
C ASN A 87 -10.22 15.46 3.98
N GLN A 88 -9.44 16.52 3.81
CA GLN A 88 -9.84 17.67 3.01
C GLN A 88 -10.15 17.30 1.55
N ASN A 89 -9.38 16.35 1.00
CA ASN A 89 -9.57 15.88 -0.37
C ASN A 89 -10.57 14.71 -0.48
N GLY A 90 -11.24 14.31 0.59
CA GLY A 90 -12.22 13.21 0.59
C GLY A 90 -11.62 11.84 0.31
N ILE A 91 -10.36 11.60 0.70
CA ILE A 91 -9.62 10.35 0.46
C ILE A 91 -9.85 9.39 1.63
N LYS A 92 -10.34 8.19 1.35
CA LYS A 92 -10.46 7.11 2.30
C LYS A 92 -9.20 6.26 2.28
N LEU A 93 -8.48 6.21 3.40
CA LEU A 93 -7.32 5.34 3.55
C LEU A 93 -7.76 3.92 3.93
N ARG A 94 -7.14 2.93 3.34
CA ARG A 94 -7.25 1.52 3.70
C ARG A 94 -5.88 0.87 3.70
N ILE A 95 -5.62 0.03 4.69
CA ILE A 95 -4.38 -0.73 4.80
C ILE A 95 -4.64 -2.18 4.46
N ILE A 96 -3.81 -2.77 3.62
CA ILE A 96 -3.78 -4.21 3.35
C ILE A 96 -2.41 -4.80 3.71
N GLY A 97 -2.40 -6.04 4.20
CA GLY A 97 -1.21 -6.74 4.66
C GLY A 97 -1.14 -6.90 6.18
N ASP A 98 -0.09 -7.57 6.66
CA ASP A 98 0.09 -7.86 8.08
C ASP A 98 0.90 -6.78 8.80
N ILE A 99 0.20 -5.83 9.41
CA ILE A 99 0.83 -4.73 10.15
C ILE A 99 1.36 -5.14 11.55
N LYS A 100 1.16 -6.37 11.99
CA LYS A 100 1.58 -6.83 13.33
C LYS A 100 3.08 -6.78 13.54
N LYS A 101 3.87 -6.92 12.45
CA LYS A 101 5.33 -6.81 12.48
C LYS A 101 5.85 -5.36 12.66
N PHE A 102 5.01 -4.36 12.44
CA PHE A 102 5.42 -2.97 12.62
C PHE A 102 5.44 -2.58 14.10
N PRO A 103 6.25 -1.56 14.50
CA PRO A 103 6.21 -1.00 15.83
C PRO A 103 4.78 -0.57 16.23
N LYS A 104 4.40 -0.78 17.50
CA LYS A 104 3.04 -0.48 18.01
C LYS A 104 2.57 0.94 17.66
N LYS A 105 3.45 1.94 17.79
CA LYS A 105 3.12 3.33 17.43
C LYS A 105 2.70 3.49 15.96
N ILE A 106 3.35 2.77 15.04
CA ILE A 106 2.97 2.78 13.61
C ILE A 106 1.62 2.08 13.42
N GLN A 107 1.41 0.92 14.07
CA GLN A 107 0.13 0.22 14.01
C GLN A 107 -1.04 1.12 14.47
N THR A 108 -0.85 1.83 15.57
CA THR A 108 -1.86 2.76 16.11
C THR A 108 -2.11 3.92 15.13
N ASN A 109 -1.06 4.53 14.58
CA ASN A 109 -1.20 5.63 13.61
C ASN A 109 -1.95 5.19 12.35
N LEU A 110 -1.66 3.99 11.83
CA LEU A 110 -2.36 3.41 10.67
C LEU A 110 -3.86 3.24 10.95
N LYS A 111 -4.20 2.61 12.06
CA LYS A 111 -5.61 2.42 12.48
C LYS A 111 -6.34 3.75 12.70
N THR A 112 -5.68 4.71 13.33
CA THR A 112 -6.22 6.05 13.53
C THR A 112 -6.50 6.74 12.19
N ALA A 113 -5.58 6.65 11.24
CA ALA A 113 -5.74 7.25 9.92
C ALA A 113 -6.90 6.59 9.13
N GLU A 114 -7.02 5.24 9.15
CA GLU A 114 -8.17 4.55 8.56
C GLU A 114 -9.49 4.99 9.19
N THR A 115 -9.54 5.07 10.53
CA THR A 115 -10.74 5.48 11.26
C THR A 115 -11.14 6.91 10.95
N LYS A 116 -10.20 7.85 10.93
CA LYS A 116 -10.45 9.27 10.67
C LYS A 116 -10.90 9.52 9.23
N THR A 117 -10.49 8.69 8.29
CA THR A 117 -10.83 8.85 6.86
C THR A 117 -11.98 7.95 6.41
N LYS A 118 -12.58 7.13 7.29
CA LYS A 118 -13.55 6.08 6.93
C LYS A 118 -14.80 6.57 6.18
N LYS A 119 -15.21 7.83 6.42
CA LYS A 119 -16.40 8.42 5.79
C LYS A 119 -16.12 9.03 4.43
N ASN A 120 -14.85 9.14 4.03
CA ASN A 120 -14.46 9.72 2.74
C ASN A 120 -14.79 8.77 1.59
N THR A 121 -15.14 9.31 0.42
CA THR A 121 -15.65 8.51 -0.71
C THR A 121 -15.07 8.88 -2.07
N LYS A 122 -14.28 9.98 -2.15
CA LYS A 122 -13.81 10.51 -3.44
C LYS A 122 -12.75 9.61 -4.08
N LEU A 123 -11.77 9.16 -3.28
CA LEU A 123 -10.73 8.21 -3.68
C LEU A 123 -10.49 7.22 -2.54
N HIS A 124 -10.44 5.93 -2.84
CA HIS A 124 -9.95 4.90 -1.94
C HIS A 124 -8.44 4.72 -2.17
N LEU A 125 -7.62 5.21 -1.24
CA LEU A 125 -6.18 5.02 -1.24
C LEU A 125 -5.83 3.78 -0.42
N ILE A 126 -5.33 2.75 -1.08
CA ILE A 126 -4.95 1.47 -0.47
C ILE A 126 -3.42 1.43 -0.34
N LEU A 127 -2.91 1.29 0.89
CA LEU A 127 -1.49 1.07 1.14
C LEU A 127 -1.24 -0.41 1.45
N ALA A 128 -0.51 -1.10 0.58
CA ALA A 128 -0.06 -2.46 0.81
C ALA A 128 1.23 -2.41 1.66
N LEU A 129 1.11 -2.84 2.93
CA LEU A 129 2.14 -2.76 3.96
C LEU A 129 2.42 -4.14 4.56
N ASN A 130 3.68 -4.59 4.51
CA ASN A 130 4.05 -5.97 4.83
C ASN A 130 3.13 -6.95 4.10
N TYR A 131 2.92 -6.66 2.82
CA TYR A 131 2.01 -7.40 1.95
C TYR A 131 2.78 -8.36 1.04
N GLY A 132 2.12 -9.45 0.68
CA GLY A 132 2.52 -10.41 -0.34
C GLY A 132 1.33 -11.32 -0.63
N SER A 133 0.99 -11.54 -1.92
CA SER A 133 -0.21 -12.30 -2.31
C SER A 133 -0.20 -13.75 -1.80
N LYS A 134 0.94 -14.43 -1.91
CA LYS A 134 1.08 -15.80 -1.37
C LYS A 134 0.90 -15.83 0.15
N PHE A 135 1.47 -14.84 0.86
CA PHE A 135 1.31 -14.71 2.31
C PHE A 135 -0.16 -14.43 2.69
N GLU A 136 -0.84 -13.57 1.95
CA GLU A 136 -2.26 -13.26 2.13
C GLU A 136 -3.13 -14.50 1.99
N ILE A 137 -2.94 -15.28 0.91
CA ILE A 137 -3.69 -16.52 0.65
C ILE A 137 -3.48 -17.54 1.77
N VAL A 138 -2.22 -17.79 2.15
CA VAL A 138 -1.90 -18.71 3.26
C VAL A 138 -2.54 -18.25 4.56
N ASN A 139 -2.52 -16.95 4.84
CA ASN A 139 -3.14 -16.41 6.05
C ASN A 139 -4.68 -16.53 6.04
N ALA A 140 -5.30 -16.29 4.89
CA ALA A 140 -6.73 -16.49 4.71
C ALA A 140 -7.12 -17.96 4.97
N ILE A 141 -6.39 -18.92 4.40
CA ILE A 141 -6.63 -20.35 4.62
C ILE A 141 -6.46 -20.72 6.10
N LYS A 142 -5.42 -20.23 6.78
CA LYS A 142 -5.23 -20.46 8.22
C LYS A 142 -6.43 -19.96 9.05
N LEU A 143 -6.94 -18.76 8.74
CA LEU A 143 -8.11 -18.20 9.41
C LEU A 143 -9.38 -19.02 9.16
N ILE A 144 -9.60 -19.50 7.93
CA ILE A 144 -10.73 -20.34 7.57
C ILE A 144 -10.67 -21.67 8.36
N LYS A 145 -9.49 -22.32 8.37
CA LYS A 145 -9.27 -23.57 9.13
C LYS A 145 -9.50 -23.39 10.63
N SER A 146 -8.98 -22.30 11.22
CA SER A 146 -9.15 -22.04 12.66
C SER A 146 -10.62 -21.85 13.07
N LYS A 147 -11.47 -21.43 12.13
CA LYS A 147 -12.92 -21.29 12.34
C LYS A 147 -13.72 -22.54 11.96
N LYS A 148 -13.06 -23.61 11.56
CA LYS A 148 -13.69 -24.87 11.09
C LYS A 148 -14.67 -24.65 9.90
N ILE A 149 -14.39 -23.67 9.04
CA ILE A 149 -15.21 -23.35 7.86
C ILE A 149 -14.69 -24.18 6.68
N LYS A 150 -15.59 -24.67 5.82
CA LYS A 150 -15.23 -25.36 4.56
C LYS A 150 -14.51 -24.37 3.63
N ILE A 151 -13.34 -24.77 3.12
CA ILE A 151 -12.57 -23.95 2.18
C ILE A 151 -13.27 -23.94 0.83
N SER A 152 -13.51 -22.74 0.28
CA SER A 152 -14.01 -22.46 -1.06
C SER A 152 -13.44 -21.15 -1.56
N GLU A 153 -13.49 -20.87 -2.86
CA GLU A 153 -13.04 -19.60 -3.43
C GLU A 153 -13.72 -18.40 -2.77
N SER A 154 -15.04 -18.48 -2.57
CA SER A 154 -15.82 -17.43 -1.92
C SER A 154 -15.35 -17.18 -0.48
N MET A 155 -15.01 -18.24 0.27
CA MET A 155 -14.47 -18.11 1.61
C MET A 155 -13.05 -17.55 1.60
N VAL A 156 -12.19 -18.00 0.67
CA VAL A 156 -10.85 -17.40 0.53
C VAL A 156 -10.99 -15.89 0.28
N ASN A 157 -11.79 -15.48 -0.71
CA ASN A 157 -12.02 -14.07 -1.02
C ASN A 157 -12.54 -13.26 0.18
N LYS A 158 -13.39 -13.86 1.02
CA LYS A 158 -13.93 -13.21 2.23
C LYS A 158 -12.85 -12.95 3.31
N TYR A 159 -11.79 -13.76 3.33
CA TYR A 159 -10.72 -13.67 4.33
C TYR A 159 -9.42 -13.02 3.82
N LEU A 160 -9.34 -12.65 2.53
CA LEU A 160 -8.23 -11.85 2.00
C LEU A 160 -8.19 -10.44 2.63
N TYR A 161 -7.02 -9.83 2.70
CA TYR A 161 -6.88 -8.41 3.05
C TYR A 161 -7.56 -7.52 2.00
N THR A 162 -7.56 -7.99 0.74
CA THR A 162 -8.15 -7.31 -0.42
C THR A 162 -9.68 -7.47 -0.52
N LYS A 163 -10.33 -8.21 0.40
CA LYS A 163 -11.79 -8.39 0.40
C LYS A 163 -12.55 -7.09 0.19
N GLY A 164 -13.54 -7.13 -0.73
CA GLY A 164 -14.39 -5.98 -1.03
C GLY A 164 -13.70 -4.84 -1.79
N LEU A 165 -12.47 -5.05 -2.29
CA LEU A 165 -11.86 -4.20 -3.30
C LEU A 165 -12.15 -4.80 -4.69
N PRO A 166 -12.41 -3.97 -5.72
CA PRO A 166 -12.41 -4.45 -7.09
C PRO A 166 -11.01 -4.90 -7.50
N ASN A 167 -10.91 -5.78 -8.49
CA ASN A 167 -9.62 -6.11 -9.08
C ASN A 167 -9.01 -4.87 -9.75
N PRO A 168 -7.69 -4.74 -9.79
CA PRO A 168 -7.04 -3.69 -10.55
C PRO A 168 -7.32 -3.81 -12.05
N ASP A 169 -7.73 -2.70 -12.68
CA ASP A 169 -7.85 -2.62 -14.14
C ASP A 169 -6.48 -2.42 -14.79
N ILE A 170 -5.58 -1.72 -14.06
CA ILE A 170 -4.22 -1.43 -14.52
C ILE A 170 -3.24 -1.67 -13.36
N LEU A 171 -2.15 -2.38 -13.68
CA LEU A 171 -0.99 -2.52 -12.82
C LEU A 171 0.22 -1.84 -13.45
N ILE A 172 0.78 -0.86 -12.74
CA ILE A 172 1.96 -0.12 -13.15
C ILE A 172 3.13 -0.52 -12.24
N ARG A 173 4.27 -0.83 -12.84
CA ARG A 173 5.53 -0.97 -12.10
C ARG A 173 6.54 0.02 -12.60
N THR A 174 7.10 0.82 -11.70
CA THR A 174 8.21 1.74 -11.99
C THR A 174 9.56 1.03 -11.89
N GLY A 175 10.64 1.66 -12.34
CA GLY A 175 11.99 1.15 -12.09
C GLY A 175 12.51 0.15 -13.12
N ASN A 176 11.92 0.09 -14.32
CA ASN A 176 12.36 -0.71 -15.46
C ASN A 176 12.52 -2.21 -15.14
N THR A 177 11.49 -2.82 -14.56
CA THR A 177 11.43 -4.26 -14.25
C THR A 177 10.00 -4.79 -14.47
N ASN A 178 9.87 -6.02 -15.00
CA ASN A 178 8.59 -6.61 -15.44
C ASN A 178 8.02 -7.70 -14.51
N ARG A 179 8.49 -7.81 -13.27
CA ARG A 179 8.03 -8.83 -12.33
C ARG A 179 6.93 -8.30 -11.40
N LEU A 180 5.97 -9.14 -11.03
CA LEU A 180 4.89 -8.79 -10.09
C LEU A 180 5.36 -8.70 -8.63
N SER A 181 6.47 -9.36 -8.27
CA SER A 181 7.03 -9.35 -6.91
C SER A 181 6.01 -9.68 -5.82
N ASN A 182 5.20 -10.71 -6.05
CA ASN A 182 4.22 -11.17 -5.06
C ASN A 182 3.18 -10.09 -4.67
N PHE A 183 2.76 -9.25 -5.65
CA PHE A 183 1.77 -8.19 -5.49
C PHE A 183 0.48 -8.55 -6.23
N LEU A 184 -0.66 -8.50 -5.52
CA LEU A 184 -2.07 -8.75 -5.95
C LEU A 184 -2.33 -10.02 -6.77
#